data_b7958638018972627ae78cb154e7af32
#
_entry.id   b7958638018972627ae78cb154e7af32
#
_cell.length_a   1.000
_cell.length_b   1.000
_cell.length_c   1.000
_cell.angle_alpha   90.00
_cell.angle_beta   90.00
_cell.angle_gamma   90.00
#
_symmetry.space_group_name_H-M   'P 1'
#
loop_
_entity.id
_entity.type
_entity.pdbx_description
1 polymer ?
#
loop_
_entity_poly.entity_id
_entity_poly.type
_entity_poly.pdbx_seq_one_letter_code
_entity_poly.pdbx_strand_id
1 'polypeptide(L)'
;MTARPAKLRARDLGLPFDGKPGKFNAITDVSGVEIGFTTLIEGEGPVQVGKGPIRTGVTAILPRGKREKPSPIWAGHHNLNGNGEMTGTHWINEAGYFFSPICITNTHSVGMVHHAVVGWMIDQYRSLFQEDHAWAMPVVAETYDGMTNDICGRHVAEAHVLNALNAARPGPLQEGNVGGGTGMITYEFKGGTGTSSRMINITDKAYTIGVLVQSNFGTRKDFTVLGVPVGKHWPEDAVFTELTGHETGSIIVIIGTDLPLLPIQLRRVAKRAAIGIGRTGTPGGHSSGDIFLAFTTANDVELPGLMSEQPLGYSHHYINDNHFDVIYDAVVQAIEEAVLNAMVAAESMTTVKPAGYTLEAIDHDRLKAIMMQYNRLKEEP
;
A
#
# COMPACT_ATOMS: atom_id res chain seq x y z
N MET A 1 20.19 -19.27 0.91
CA MET A 1 19.68 -18.26 -0.03
C MET A 1 20.49 -16.99 0.22
N THR A 2 21.30 -16.58 -0.74
CA THR A 2 22.03 -15.30 -0.69
C THR A 2 21.02 -14.16 -0.69
N ALA A 3 21.11 -13.27 0.30
CA ALA A 3 20.25 -12.08 0.35
C ALA A 3 20.44 -11.29 -0.95
N ARG A 4 19.35 -11.01 -1.69
CA ARG A 4 19.40 -10.06 -2.80
C ARG A 4 19.93 -8.72 -2.27
N PRO A 5 20.80 -8.02 -3.01
CA PRO A 5 21.24 -6.69 -2.61
C PRO A 5 20.01 -5.79 -2.41
N ALA A 6 20.07 -4.90 -1.43
CA ALA A 6 19.00 -3.92 -1.21
C ALA A 6 18.84 -3.08 -2.49
N LYS A 7 17.60 -2.96 -2.98
CA LYS A 7 17.28 -2.10 -4.13
C LYS A 7 17.43 -0.64 -3.73
N LEU A 8 17.81 0.21 -4.69
CA LEU A 8 17.85 1.66 -4.49
C LEU A 8 16.44 2.19 -4.20
N ARG A 9 16.39 3.22 -3.39
CA ARG A 9 15.19 3.99 -3.05
C ARG A 9 15.33 5.43 -3.54
N ALA A 10 14.23 6.15 -3.58
CA ALA A 10 14.22 7.51 -4.13
C ALA A 10 15.19 8.47 -3.41
N ARG A 11 15.39 8.31 -2.09
CA ARG A 11 16.41 9.10 -1.34
C ARG A 11 17.84 8.73 -1.71
N ASP A 12 18.09 7.48 -2.08
CA ASP A 12 19.44 7.03 -2.49
C ASP A 12 19.85 7.63 -3.84
N LEU A 13 18.88 8.12 -4.63
CA LEU A 13 19.12 8.89 -5.86
C LEU A 13 19.41 10.38 -5.60
N GLY A 14 19.44 10.84 -4.33
CA GLY A 14 19.63 12.23 -3.99
C GLY A 14 18.37 13.09 -4.04
N LEU A 15 17.17 12.50 -4.19
CA LEU A 15 15.91 13.26 -4.20
C LEU A 15 15.63 13.89 -2.82
N PRO A 16 15.39 15.22 -2.75
CA PRO A 16 15.35 15.98 -1.51
C PRO A 16 13.97 15.97 -0.83
N PHE A 17 13.50 14.80 -0.42
CA PHE A 17 12.23 14.71 0.31
C PHE A 17 12.29 15.42 1.66
N ASP A 18 11.22 16.11 2.00
CA ASP A 18 10.99 16.73 3.29
C ASP A 18 10.69 15.70 4.38
N GLY A 19 10.81 16.13 5.63
CA GLY A 19 10.52 15.34 6.81
C GLY A 19 11.60 14.31 7.16
N LYS A 20 11.58 13.89 8.42
CA LYS A 20 12.54 12.93 8.97
C LYS A 20 11.95 11.51 8.87
N PRO A 21 12.56 10.59 8.12
CA PRO A 21 12.12 9.20 8.10
C PRO A 21 12.43 8.49 9.42
N GLY A 22 11.68 7.42 9.71
CA GLY A 22 12.02 6.45 10.75
C GLY A 22 13.23 5.59 10.35
N LYS A 23 13.53 4.60 11.17
CA LYS A 23 14.73 3.75 11.02
C LYS A 23 14.78 3.00 9.69
N PHE A 24 13.64 2.48 9.23
CA PHE A 24 13.52 1.71 7.99
C PHE A 24 12.95 2.54 6.84
N ASN A 25 12.47 3.75 7.15
CA ASN A 25 11.68 4.57 6.23
C ASN A 25 10.54 3.75 5.59
N ALA A 26 9.79 3.03 6.40
CA ALA A 26 8.77 2.08 6.00
C ALA A 26 7.58 2.09 6.96
N ILE A 27 6.43 1.56 6.54
CA ILE A 27 5.25 1.43 7.41
C ILE A 27 5.56 0.62 8.69
N THR A 28 6.54 -0.26 8.64
CA THR A 28 7.03 -1.04 9.78
C THR A 28 7.82 -0.25 10.83
N ASP A 29 8.06 1.04 10.61
CA ASP A 29 8.53 1.94 11.67
C ASP A 29 7.43 2.24 12.70
N VAL A 30 6.16 2.04 12.33
CA VAL A 30 5.04 2.08 13.28
C VAL A 30 5.07 0.82 14.13
N SER A 31 5.16 1.03 15.44
CA SER A 31 5.34 -0.07 16.40
C SER A 31 4.21 -1.10 16.30
N GLY A 32 4.58 -2.38 16.20
CA GLY A 32 3.67 -3.51 16.11
C GLY A 32 3.26 -3.88 14.68
N VAL A 33 3.54 -3.05 13.67
CA VAL A 33 3.20 -3.35 12.27
C VAL A 33 4.17 -4.38 11.69
N GLU A 34 3.62 -5.45 11.13
CA GLU A 34 4.36 -6.49 10.41
C GLU A 34 3.85 -6.62 8.98
N ILE A 35 4.77 -6.87 8.04
CA ILE A 35 4.47 -7.03 6.61
C ILE A 35 5.03 -8.35 6.10
N GLY A 36 4.22 -9.05 5.29
CA GLY A 36 4.65 -10.24 4.56
C GLY A 36 4.19 -10.22 3.11
N PHE A 37 4.94 -10.90 2.26
CA PHE A 37 4.71 -10.95 0.83
C PHE A 37 4.71 -12.38 0.31
N THR A 38 3.85 -12.66 -0.66
CA THR A 38 3.99 -13.76 -1.60
C THR A 38 3.99 -13.19 -3.01
N THR A 39 5.07 -13.45 -3.76
CA THR A 39 5.27 -12.95 -5.13
C THR A 39 5.25 -14.13 -6.08
N LEU A 40 4.43 -14.05 -7.14
CA LEU A 40 4.27 -15.07 -8.16
C LEU A 40 4.75 -14.49 -9.50
N ILE A 41 5.84 -15.04 -10.03
CA ILE A 41 6.42 -14.67 -11.34
C ILE A 41 6.78 -15.96 -12.06
N GLU A 42 5.95 -16.33 -13.06
CA GLU A 42 6.10 -17.59 -13.81
C GLU A 42 5.68 -17.44 -15.26
N GLY A 43 6.35 -18.16 -16.17
CA GLY A 43 6.03 -18.23 -17.58
C GLY A 43 6.35 -16.95 -18.35
N GLU A 44 6.26 -17.03 -19.69
CA GLU A 44 6.49 -15.93 -20.64
C GLU A 44 5.58 -16.08 -21.86
N GLY A 45 5.53 -15.01 -22.69
CA GLY A 45 4.78 -14.98 -23.95
C GLY A 45 3.33 -14.49 -23.79
N PRO A 46 2.47 -14.72 -24.78
CA PRO A 46 1.08 -14.27 -24.75
C PRO A 46 0.25 -15.01 -23.71
N VAL A 47 -0.77 -14.34 -23.18
CA VAL A 47 -1.64 -14.91 -22.15
C VAL A 47 -2.37 -16.16 -22.66
N GLN A 48 -2.34 -17.21 -21.84
CA GLN A 48 -3.19 -18.40 -21.95
C GLN A 48 -3.93 -18.54 -20.63
N VAL A 49 -5.25 -18.29 -20.63
CA VAL A 49 -6.07 -18.30 -19.43
C VAL A 49 -5.92 -19.62 -18.65
N GLY A 50 -5.56 -19.52 -17.39
CA GLY A 50 -5.31 -20.65 -16.49
C GLY A 50 -3.91 -21.25 -16.57
N LYS A 51 -3.03 -20.74 -17.48
CA LYS A 51 -1.65 -21.20 -17.61
C LYS A 51 -0.61 -20.11 -17.40
N GLY A 52 -1.00 -18.85 -17.54
CA GLY A 52 -0.11 -17.69 -17.37
C GLY A 52 0.17 -16.95 -18.68
N PRO A 53 1.21 -16.09 -18.74
CA PRO A 53 2.19 -15.83 -17.67
C PRO A 53 1.60 -15.24 -16.38
N ILE A 54 2.24 -15.54 -15.26
CA ILE A 54 1.78 -15.12 -13.92
C ILE A 54 2.70 -14.00 -13.42
N ARG A 55 2.11 -12.85 -13.04
CA ARG A 55 2.80 -11.66 -12.53
C ARG A 55 1.93 -11.00 -11.47
N THR A 56 1.79 -11.64 -10.30
CA THR A 56 0.86 -11.22 -9.25
C THR A 56 1.37 -11.60 -7.87
N GLY A 57 0.55 -11.47 -6.85
CA GLY A 57 0.90 -11.87 -5.50
C GLY A 57 -0.06 -11.35 -4.43
N VAL A 58 0.40 -11.44 -3.20
CA VAL A 58 -0.32 -10.98 -2.00
C VAL A 58 0.63 -10.22 -1.10
N THR A 59 0.21 -9.03 -0.68
CA THR A 59 0.83 -8.26 0.41
C THR A 59 -0.06 -8.38 1.63
N ALA A 60 0.48 -8.86 2.74
CA ALA A 60 -0.21 -8.97 4.03
C ALA A 60 0.34 -7.94 5.01
N ILE A 61 -0.54 -7.18 5.65
CA ILE A 61 -0.25 -6.16 6.65
C ILE A 61 -0.94 -6.57 7.94
N LEU A 62 -0.17 -6.78 9.00
CA LEU A 62 -0.68 -7.07 10.34
C LEU A 62 -0.47 -5.82 11.19
N PRO A 63 -1.49 -5.00 11.42
CA PRO A 63 -1.34 -3.71 12.12
C PRO A 63 -0.81 -3.82 13.56
N ARG A 64 -1.03 -4.97 14.20
CA ARG A 64 -0.56 -5.27 15.57
C ARG A 64 0.26 -6.55 15.64
N GLY A 65 0.82 -7.01 14.50
CA GLY A 65 1.56 -8.27 14.42
C GLY A 65 0.71 -9.50 14.71
N LYS A 66 1.37 -10.62 14.97
CA LYS A 66 0.72 -11.89 15.33
C LYS A 66 0.45 -11.93 16.85
N ARG A 67 -0.81 -11.97 17.22
CA ARG A 67 -1.28 -12.01 18.61
C ARG A 67 -2.11 -13.26 18.87
N GLU A 68 -2.23 -13.67 20.13
CA GLU A 68 -3.11 -14.77 20.54
C GLU A 68 -4.58 -14.37 20.54
N LYS A 69 -4.87 -13.10 20.78
CA LYS A 69 -6.22 -12.53 20.76
C LYS A 69 -6.30 -11.32 19.84
N PRO A 70 -7.37 -11.17 19.06
CA PRO A 70 -7.59 -9.98 18.27
C PRO A 70 -7.92 -8.79 19.18
N SER A 71 -7.48 -7.61 18.79
CA SER A 71 -7.93 -6.34 19.39
C SER A 71 -8.36 -5.39 18.29
N PRO A 72 -9.29 -4.46 18.56
CA PRO A 72 -9.76 -3.52 17.57
C PRO A 72 -8.62 -2.63 17.08
N ILE A 73 -8.57 -2.46 15.79
CA ILE A 73 -7.64 -1.56 15.11
C ILE A 73 -8.48 -0.37 14.65
N TRP A 74 -8.35 0.75 15.36
CA TRP A 74 -9.10 1.96 15.05
C TRP A 74 -8.68 2.50 13.70
N ALA A 75 -9.67 2.82 12.85
CA ALA A 75 -9.43 3.15 11.45
C ALA A 75 -10.41 4.18 10.89
N GLY A 76 -10.00 4.76 9.77
CA GLY A 76 -10.84 5.62 8.94
C GLY A 76 -10.53 5.39 7.47
N HIS A 77 -11.56 5.36 6.65
CA HIS A 77 -11.52 5.03 5.24
C HIS A 77 -11.97 6.21 4.38
N HIS A 78 -11.38 6.38 3.18
CA HIS A 78 -11.76 7.37 2.21
C HIS A 78 -11.46 6.91 0.78
N ASN A 79 -12.41 7.07 -0.12
CA ASN A 79 -12.22 6.89 -1.56
C ASN A 79 -12.07 8.26 -2.23
N LEU A 80 -11.05 8.45 -3.06
CA LEU A 80 -11.03 9.53 -4.04
C LEU A 80 -11.88 9.13 -5.25
N ASN A 81 -11.66 7.92 -5.75
CA ASN A 81 -12.44 7.27 -6.81
C ASN A 81 -12.83 5.85 -6.39
N GLY A 82 -13.97 5.36 -6.89
CA GLY A 82 -14.57 4.11 -6.42
C GLY A 82 -14.48 2.92 -7.38
N ASN A 83 -13.68 2.98 -8.45
CA ASN A 83 -13.53 1.86 -9.38
C ASN A 83 -12.50 0.83 -8.87
N GLY A 84 -12.79 0.23 -7.73
CA GLY A 84 -11.96 -0.76 -7.06
C GLY A 84 -12.66 -1.35 -5.84
N GLU A 85 -11.97 -2.27 -5.16
CA GLU A 85 -12.52 -2.94 -3.99
C GLU A 85 -11.60 -2.79 -2.76
N MET A 86 -12.23 -2.53 -1.62
CA MET A 86 -11.66 -2.73 -0.30
C MET A 86 -12.77 -3.27 0.60
N THR A 87 -12.71 -4.55 0.94
CA THR A 87 -13.71 -5.19 1.80
C THR A 87 -13.63 -4.68 3.24
N GLY A 88 -14.69 -4.87 4.03
CA GLY A 88 -14.75 -4.45 5.44
C GLY A 88 -14.98 -2.95 5.67
N THR A 89 -14.99 -2.13 4.62
CA THR A 89 -15.13 -0.66 4.75
C THR A 89 -16.48 -0.22 5.30
N HIS A 90 -17.55 -0.99 5.10
CA HIS A 90 -18.87 -0.72 5.69
C HIS A 90 -18.79 -0.68 7.23
N TRP A 91 -18.16 -1.71 7.82
CA TRP A 91 -17.98 -1.78 9.26
C TRP A 91 -17.01 -0.71 9.79
N ILE A 92 -15.91 -0.47 9.07
CA ILE A 92 -14.96 0.60 9.43
C ILE A 92 -15.68 1.96 9.46
N ASN A 93 -16.56 2.24 8.47
CA ASN A 93 -17.30 3.50 8.43
C ASN A 93 -18.36 3.61 9.53
N GLU A 94 -18.97 2.50 9.93
CA GLU A 94 -20.01 2.44 10.97
C GLU A 94 -19.40 2.44 12.38
N ALA A 95 -18.46 1.53 12.64
CA ALA A 95 -17.92 1.28 13.99
C ALA A 95 -16.56 1.94 14.25
N GLY A 96 -15.83 2.34 13.21
CA GLY A 96 -14.53 3.00 13.35
C GLY A 96 -13.35 2.06 13.59
N TYR A 97 -13.50 0.75 13.44
CA TYR A 97 -12.43 -0.23 13.63
C TYR A 97 -12.61 -1.51 12.81
N PHE A 98 -11.56 -2.33 12.78
CA PHE A 98 -11.56 -3.69 12.24
C PHE A 98 -10.65 -4.60 13.10
N PHE A 99 -10.69 -5.93 12.89
CA PHE A 99 -9.89 -6.90 13.65
C PHE A 99 -8.92 -7.73 12.80
N SER A 100 -9.04 -7.66 11.49
CA SER A 100 -8.33 -8.55 10.56
C SER A 100 -6.93 -8.04 10.22
N PRO A 101 -6.07 -8.88 9.62
CA PRO A 101 -5.05 -8.38 8.71
C PRO A 101 -5.67 -7.54 7.57
N ILE A 102 -4.85 -6.69 6.95
CA ILE A 102 -5.15 -6.04 5.68
C ILE A 102 -4.37 -6.79 4.61
N CYS A 103 -5.03 -7.26 3.56
CA CYS A 103 -4.35 -7.88 2.42
C CYS A 103 -4.58 -7.06 1.15
N ILE A 104 -3.55 -6.98 0.29
CA ILE A 104 -3.66 -6.33 -1.02
C ILE A 104 -3.22 -7.33 -2.09
N THR A 105 -4.00 -7.45 -3.16
CA THR A 105 -3.78 -8.41 -4.25
C THR A 105 -4.24 -7.84 -5.59
N ASN A 106 -4.59 -8.68 -6.57
CA ASN A 106 -5.20 -8.26 -7.82
C ASN A 106 -6.74 -8.35 -7.78
N THR A 107 -7.40 -7.66 -8.73
CA THR A 107 -8.86 -7.51 -8.81
C THR A 107 -9.62 -8.85 -8.76
N HIS A 108 -9.17 -9.87 -9.50
CA HIS A 108 -9.89 -11.14 -9.57
C HIS A 108 -9.59 -12.10 -8.40
N SER A 109 -8.66 -11.74 -7.52
CA SER A 109 -8.24 -12.58 -6.39
C SER A 109 -8.83 -12.14 -5.04
N VAL A 110 -9.57 -11.02 -4.98
CA VAL A 110 -10.15 -10.49 -3.73
C VAL A 110 -10.94 -11.56 -2.98
N GLY A 111 -11.84 -12.28 -3.64
CA GLY A 111 -12.67 -13.33 -3.02
C GLY A 111 -11.86 -14.47 -2.44
N MET A 112 -10.80 -14.93 -3.14
CA MET A 112 -9.89 -15.97 -2.66
C MET A 112 -9.10 -15.51 -1.44
N VAL A 113 -8.53 -14.29 -1.51
CA VAL A 113 -7.77 -13.73 -0.40
C VAL A 113 -8.67 -13.50 0.82
N HIS A 114 -9.89 -13.00 0.62
CA HIS A 114 -10.86 -12.83 1.70
C HIS A 114 -11.18 -14.17 2.39
N HIS A 115 -11.50 -15.21 1.61
CA HIS A 115 -11.76 -16.55 2.15
C HIS A 115 -10.57 -17.09 2.95
N ALA A 116 -9.36 -17.00 2.41
CA ALA A 116 -8.15 -17.50 3.07
C ALA A 116 -7.84 -16.73 4.37
N VAL A 117 -8.06 -15.40 4.41
CA VAL A 117 -7.88 -14.62 5.64
C VAL A 117 -8.90 -15.02 6.70
N VAL A 118 -10.15 -15.34 6.34
CA VAL A 118 -11.14 -15.90 7.29
C VAL A 118 -10.60 -17.18 7.92
N GLY A 119 -10.10 -18.11 7.11
CA GLY A 119 -9.50 -19.38 7.59
C GLY A 119 -8.32 -19.11 8.54
N TRP A 120 -7.40 -18.22 8.15
CA TRP A 120 -6.27 -17.84 8.99
C TRP A 120 -6.71 -17.23 10.33
N MET A 121 -7.73 -16.37 10.34
CA MET A 121 -8.26 -15.76 11.57
C MET A 121 -8.88 -16.82 12.51
N ILE A 122 -9.61 -17.77 11.96
CA ILE A 122 -10.19 -18.89 12.73
C ILE A 122 -9.08 -19.75 13.37
N ASP A 123 -8.02 -20.02 12.64
CA ASP A 123 -6.90 -20.81 13.17
C ASP A 123 -6.05 -20.01 14.16
N GLN A 124 -5.78 -18.75 13.88
CA GLN A 124 -4.98 -17.88 14.73
C GLN A 124 -5.68 -17.57 16.07
N TYR A 125 -7.01 -17.39 16.05
CA TYR A 125 -7.82 -17.02 17.21
C TYR A 125 -8.78 -18.14 17.60
N ARG A 126 -8.31 -19.38 17.55
CA ARG A 126 -9.12 -20.60 17.65
C ARG A 126 -10.03 -20.62 18.87
N SER A 127 -9.54 -20.27 20.06
CA SER A 127 -10.34 -20.26 21.29
C SER A 127 -11.53 -19.30 21.16
N LEU A 128 -11.31 -18.11 20.63
CA LEU A 128 -12.38 -17.12 20.44
C LEU A 128 -13.47 -17.66 19.49
N PHE A 129 -13.10 -18.25 18.38
CA PHE A 129 -14.07 -18.79 17.39
C PHE A 129 -14.78 -20.07 17.85
N GLN A 130 -14.20 -20.83 18.79
CA GLN A 130 -14.80 -22.04 19.35
C GLN A 130 -15.67 -21.78 20.55
N GLU A 131 -15.32 -20.80 21.38
CA GLU A 131 -15.95 -20.55 22.68
C GLU A 131 -16.94 -19.38 22.62
N ASP A 132 -16.90 -18.55 21.57
CA ASP A 132 -17.74 -17.37 21.43
C ASP A 132 -18.33 -17.24 20.01
N HIS A 133 -19.32 -16.35 19.85
CA HIS A 133 -19.91 -15.98 18.57
C HIS A 133 -19.05 -14.93 17.84
N ALA A 134 -17.79 -15.28 17.56
CA ALA A 134 -16.89 -14.43 16.80
C ALA A 134 -17.19 -14.47 15.29
N TRP A 135 -16.91 -13.39 14.60
CA TRP A 135 -17.00 -13.31 13.15
C TRP A 135 -15.75 -12.65 12.55
N ALA A 136 -15.38 -13.05 11.34
CA ALA A 136 -14.27 -12.49 10.59
C ALA A 136 -14.80 -11.63 9.43
N MET A 137 -14.37 -10.38 9.38
CA MET A 137 -14.62 -9.45 8.27
C MET A 137 -13.27 -8.90 7.77
N PRO A 138 -12.54 -9.65 6.93
CA PRO A 138 -11.25 -9.24 6.43
C PRO A 138 -11.28 -7.94 5.62
N VAL A 139 -10.19 -7.18 5.72
CA VAL A 139 -9.93 -6.05 4.85
C VAL A 139 -9.03 -6.53 3.70
N VAL A 140 -9.59 -6.60 2.51
CA VAL A 140 -8.88 -7.01 1.28
C VAL A 140 -9.08 -5.96 0.22
N ALA A 141 -7.98 -5.42 -0.30
CA ALA A 141 -7.95 -4.41 -1.35
C ALA A 141 -7.24 -4.93 -2.60
N GLU A 142 -7.39 -4.21 -3.71
CA GLU A 142 -6.86 -4.67 -5.00
C GLU A 142 -6.47 -3.53 -5.93
N THR A 143 -5.62 -3.86 -6.92
CA THR A 143 -5.42 -3.10 -8.14
C THR A 143 -5.31 -4.05 -9.34
N TYR A 144 -5.61 -3.58 -10.55
CA TYR A 144 -5.70 -4.41 -11.76
C TYR A 144 -4.31 -4.68 -12.37
N ASP A 145 -3.93 -5.96 -12.53
CA ASP A 145 -2.65 -6.39 -13.13
C ASP A 145 -2.78 -7.08 -14.51
N GLY A 146 -3.95 -7.02 -15.13
CA GLY A 146 -4.25 -7.81 -16.33
C GLY A 146 -3.47 -7.47 -17.61
N MET A 147 -2.64 -6.40 -17.61
CA MET A 147 -1.70 -6.14 -18.71
C MET A 147 -0.44 -7.00 -18.62
N THR A 148 0.00 -7.32 -17.41
CA THR A 148 1.25 -8.05 -17.14
C THR A 148 1.01 -9.49 -16.68
N ASN A 149 -0.22 -9.83 -16.30
CA ASN A 149 -0.62 -11.08 -15.65
C ASN A 149 -1.82 -11.74 -16.35
N ASP A 150 -1.85 -13.05 -16.38
CA ASP A 150 -3.08 -13.83 -16.66
C ASP A 150 -4.05 -13.69 -15.49
N ILE A 151 -4.66 -12.53 -15.34
CA ILE A 151 -5.58 -12.22 -14.24
C ILE A 151 -6.82 -13.12 -14.24
N CYS A 152 -7.28 -13.56 -15.44
CA CYS A 152 -8.43 -14.45 -15.60
C CYS A 152 -8.13 -15.89 -15.17
N GLY A 153 -6.87 -16.28 -15.11
CA GLY A 153 -6.43 -17.57 -14.60
C GLY A 153 -6.59 -17.75 -13.10
N ARG A 154 -6.73 -16.65 -12.35
CA ARG A 154 -6.95 -16.65 -10.89
C ARG A 154 -5.90 -17.44 -10.13
N HIS A 155 -4.64 -17.15 -10.37
CA HIS A 155 -3.49 -17.92 -9.90
C HIS A 155 -3.18 -17.77 -8.40
N VAL A 156 -3.78 -16.79 -7.70
CA VAL A 156 -3.66 -16.66 -6.25
C VAL A 156 -4.50 -17.73 -5.58
N ALA A 157 -3.83 -18.61 -4.83
CA ALA A 157 -4.43 -19.68 -4.04
C ALA A 157 -4.33 -19.39 -2.53
N GLU A 158 -5.10 -20.10 -1.71
CA GLU A 158 -5.09 -20.00 -0.26
C GLU A 158 -3.67 -20.10 0.34
N ALA A 159 -2.86 -21.06 -0.12
CA ALA A 159 -1.49 -21.24 0.34
C ALA A 159 -0.62 -19.96 0.15
N HIS A 160 -0.85 -19.20 -0.91
CA HIS A 160 -0.12 -17.96 -1.16
C HIS A 160 -0.47 -16.88 -0.13
N VAL A 161 -1.73 -16.80 0.28
CA VAL A 161 -2.22 -15.88 1.31
C VAL A 161 -1.65 -16.25 2.67
N LEU A 162 -1.75 -17.54 3.03
CA LEU A 162 -1.19 -18.06 4.29
C LEU A 162 0.32 -17.85 4.37
N ASN A 163 1.04 -18.04 3.25
CA ASN A 163 2.48 -17.78 3.19
C ASN A 163 2.79 -16.29 3.45
N ALA A 164 2.03 -15.35 2.85
CA ALA A 164 2.21 -13.93 3.09
C ALA A 164 1.95 -13.56 4.57
N LEU A 165 0.85 -14.05 5.15
CA LEU A 165 0.49 -13.81 6.56
C LEU A 165 1.54 -14.37 7.51
N ASN A 166 1.98 -15.60 7.28
CA ASN A 166 2.96 -16.28 8.13
C ASN A 166 4.37 -15.68 8.01
N ALA A 167 4.73 -15.18 6.83
CA ALA A 167 6.01 -14.49 6.59
C ALA A 167 6.06 -13.06 7.14
N ALA A 168 4.93 -12.51 7.61
CA ALA A 168 4.86 -11.15 8.12
C ALA A 168 5.83 -10.95 9.29
N ARG A 169 6.59 -9.85 9.24
CA ARG A 169 7.62 -9.47 10.22
C ARG A 169 7.85 -7.96 10.21
N PRO A 170 8.38 -7.38 11.31
CA PRO A 170 8.85 -6.00 11.34
C PRO A 170 10.18 -5.85 10.57
N GLY A 171 10.62 -4.61 10.35
CA GLY A 171 11.92 -4.33 9.76
C GLY A 171 11.85 -3.78 8.34
N PRO A 172 12.97 -3.76 7.61
CA PRO A 172 13.02 -3.23 6.25
C PRO A 172 12.17 -4.06 5.29
N LEU A 173 11.53 -3.39 4.32
CA LEU A 173 10.64 -4.01 3.36
C LEU A 173 11.28 -4.11 1.97
N GLN A 174 10.85 -5.12 1.21
CA GLN A 174 11.09 -5.17 -0.24
C GLN A 174 10.08 -4.25 -0.93
N GLU A 175 10.51 -3.61 -2.04
CA GLU A 175 9.71 -2.68 -2.83
C GLU A 175 9.80 -3.02 -4.34
N GLY A 176 8.95 -2.40 -5.15
CA GLY A 176 8.83 -2.67 -6.58
C GLY A 176 7.97 -3.90 -6.87
N ASN A 177 8.49 -4.83 -7.69
CA ASN A 177 7.77 -6.02 -8.16
C ASN A 177 7.60 -7.08 -7.06
N VAL A 178 6.87 -6.78 -6.00
CA VAL A 178 6.73 -7.65 -4.83
C VAL A 178 5.29 -7.69 -4.32
N GLY A 179 4.86 -8.86 -3.86
CA GLY A 179 3.52 -9.07 -3.34
C GLY A 179 2.44 -8.72 -4.36
N GLY A 180 1.35 -8.11 -3.91
CA GLY A 180 0.30 -7.60 -4.79
C GLY A 180 0.78 -6.58 -5.82
N GLY A 181 1.88 -5.86 -5.54
CA GLY A 181 2.49 -4.89 -6.46
C GLY A 181 3.25 -5.47 -7.65
N THR A 182 3.34 -6.80 -7.77
CA THR A 182 4.18 -7.47 -8.77
C THR A 182 3.89 -7.04 -10.21
N GLY A 183 2.63 -6.96 -10.61
CA GLY A 183 2.23 -6.67 -12.00
C GLY A 183 1.85 -5.21 -12.28
N MET A 184 2.10 -4.27 -11.38
CA MET A 184 1.53 -2.91 -11.39
C MET A 184 2.28 -1.94 -12.30
N ILE A 185 1.55 -0.93 -12.79
CA ILE A 185 2.02 0.11 -13.73
C ILE A 185 1.76 1.48 -13.11
N THR A 186 2.80 2.31 -12.97
CA THR A 186 2.67 3.64 -12.38
C THR A 186 3.23 4.69 -13.32
N TYR A 187 2.40 5.66 -13.73
CA TYR A 187 2.77 6.68 -14.71
C TYR A 187 3.35 6.08 -16.01
N GLU A 188 2.82 4.92 -16.41
CA GLU A 188 3.23 4.17 -17.61
C GLU A 188 4.68 3.66 -17.55
N PHE A 189 5.32 3.69 -16.38
CA PHE A 189 6.48 2.91 -16.01
C PHE A 189 6.07 1.68 -15.21
N LYS A 190 6.98 0.75 -15.01
CA LYS A 190 6.76 -0.33 -14.05
C LYS A 190 6.56 0.25 -12.66
N GLY A 191 5.42 -0.05 -12.05
CA GLY A 191 5.04 0.31 -10.70
C GLY A 191 5.26 -0.82 -9.70
N GLY A 192 4.55 -0.79 -8.57
CA GLY A 192 4.68 -1.87 -7.59
C GLY A 192 4.25 -1.50 -6.18
N THR A 193 4.84 -2.20 -5.21
CA THR A 193 4.73 -1.90 -3.79
C THR A 193 5.79 -0.87 -3.39
N GLY A 194 5.38 0.16 -2.66
CA GLY A 194 6.31 1.14 -2.10
C GLY A 194 5.94 1.50 -0.67
N THR A 195 6.91 2.00 0.09
CA THR A 195 6.70 2.36 1.49
C THR A 195 7.56 3.55 1.90
N SER A 196 7.14 4.25 2.93
CA SER A 196 7.93 5.29 3.59
C SER A 196 7.41 5.56 4.99
N SER A 197 8.12 6.39 5.76
CA SER A 197 7.67 6.84 7.07
C SER A 197 8.10 8.28 7.37
N ARG A 198 7.44 8.88 8.36
CA ARG A 198 7.80 10.18 8.95
C ARG A 198 7.73 10.10 10.46
N MET A 199 8.78 10.61 11.08
CA MET A 199 8.82 10.89 12.52
C MET A 199 8.40 12.32 12.76
N ILE A 200 7.39 12.54 13.59
CA ILE A 200 6.90 13.86 13.97
C ILE A 200 6.94 14.02 15.49
N ASN A 201 7.11 15.26 15.96
CA ASN A 201 6.98 15.59 17.36
C ASN A 201 5.72 16.41 17.58
N ILE A 202 4.91 16.01 18.53
CA ILE A 202 3.78 16.79 19.03
C ILE A 202 4.05 17.07 20.50
N THR A 203 4.30 18.34 20.80
CA THR A 203 4.87 18.76 22.09
C THR A 203 6.20 18.04 22.34
N ASP A 204 6.32 17.27 23.39
CA ASP A 204 7.50 16.54 23.86
C ASP A 204 7.49 15.04 23.48
N LYS A 205 6.49 14.59 22.72
CA LYS A 205 6.35 13.18 22.30
C LYS A 205 6.63 13.02 20.83
N ALA A 206 7.42 12.00 20.49
CA ALA A 206 7.66 11.56 19.12
C ALA A 206 6.61 10.52 18.72
N TYR A 207 6.12 10.65 17.48
CA TYR A 207 5.18 9.72 16.86
C TYR A 207 5.64 9.36 15.45
N THR A 208 5.15 8.23 14.99
CA THR A 208 5.46 7.69 13.67
C THR A 208 4.22 7.66 12.78
N ILE A 209 4.40 8.09 11.54
CA ILE A 209 3.45 7.87 10.45
C ILE A 209 4.16 7.00 9.42
N GLY A 210 3.60 5.85 9.10
CA GLY A 210 4.12 4.93 8.08
C GLY A 210 3.10 4.74 6.97
N VAL A 211 3.59 4.62 5.73
CA VAL A 211 2.75 4.45 4.54
C VAL A 211 3.23 3.23 3.76
N LEU A 212 2.27 2.45 3.25
CA LEU A 212 2.48 1.44 2.23
C LEU A 212 1.50 1.70 1.08
N VAL A 213 2.00 1.67 -0.15
CA VAL A 213 1.19 1.80 -1.35
C VAL A 213 1.31 0.56 -2.24
N GLN A 214 0.21 0.17 -2.89
CA GLN A 214 0.23 -0.63 -4.10
C GLN A 214 -0.10 0.32 -5.25
N SER A 215 0.93 0.71 -6.00
CA SER A 215 0.89 1.81 -6.97
C SER A 215 0.69 1.28 -8.39
N ASN A 216 -0.46 1.64 -8.99
CA ASN A 216 -0.88 1.21 -10.32
C ASN A 216 -1.74 2.30 -10.98
N PHE A 217 -1.25 3.52 -11.12
CA PHE A 217 -2.06 4.67 -11.55
C PHE A 217 -1.24 5.70 -12.32
N GLY A 218 -1.94 6.64 -12.95
CA GLY A 218 -1.37 7.84 -13.56
C GLY A 218 -0.92 7.67 -15.01
N THR A 219 -0.96 8.78 -15.76
CA THR A 219 -0.45 8.85 -17.14
C THR A 219 0.90 9.54 -17.17
N ARG A 220 1.76 9.15 -18.10
CA ARG A 220 3.13 9.64 -18.25
C ARG A 220 3.21 11.18 -18.31
N LYS A 221 2.32 11.81 -19.07
CA LYS A 221 2.30 13.27 -19.28
C LYS A 221 2.12 14.08 -17.99
N ASP A 222 1.45 13.47 -16.98
CA ASP A 222 1.12 14.11 -15.72
C ASP A 222 2.18 13.90 -14.64
N PHE A 223 3.11 12.95 -14.85
CA PHE A 223 4.09 12.54 -13.86
C PHE A 223 4.99 13.69 -13.40
N THR A 224 4.97 13.96 -12.10
CA THR A 224 5.85 14.94 -11.44
C THR A 224 6.63 14.28 -10.29
N VAL A 225 7.85 14.74 -10.08
CA VAL A 225 8.71 14.35 -8.97
C VAL A 225 9.14 15.60 -8.21
N LEU A 226 8.68 15.76 -6.97
CA LEU A 226 8.98 16.93 -6.14
C LEU A 226 8.74 18.26 -6.88
N GLY A 227 7.65 18.33 -7.65
CA GLY A 227 7.25 19.49 -8.44
C GLY A 227 7.92 19.62 -9.81
N VAL A 228 8.87 18.75 -10.17
CA VAL A 228 9.49 18.72 -11.51
C VAL A 228 8.60 17.91 -12.46
N PRO A 229 8.21 18.45 -13.64
CA PRO A 229 7.31 17.75 -14.58
C PRO A 229 8.07 16.69 -15.40
N VAL A 230 8.54 15.63 -14.73
CA VAL A 230 9.39 14.57 -15.32
C VAL A 230 8.74 13.94 -16.54
N GLY A 231 7.43 13.68 -16.50
CA GLY A 231 6.71 13.06 -17.60
C GLY A 231 6.73 13.87 -18.89
N LYS A 232 6.84 15.21 -18.84
CA LYS A 232 6.98 16.07 -20.01
C LYS A 232 8.37 15.97 -20.67
N HIS A 233 9.39 15.56 -19.90
CA HIS A 233 10.76 15.33 -20.37
C HIS A 233 11.00 13.88 -20.76
N TRP A 234 10.00 13.03 -20.60
CA TRP A 234 10.10 11.59 -20.89
C TRP A 234 8.80 11.06 -21.54
N PRO A 235 8.44 11.54 -22.74
CA PRO A 235 7.18 11.17 -23.38
C PRO A 235 7.19 9.78 -24.06
N GLU A 236 8.37 9.17 -24.24
CA GLU A 236 8.53 7.90 -24.95
C GLU A 236 8.07 6.72 -24.09
N ASP A 237 7.77 5.59 -24.75
CA ASP A 237 7.41 4.30 -24.13
C ASP A 237 6.21 4.43 -23.15
N ALA A 238 5.25 5.28 -23.50
CA ALA A 238 4.04 5.52 -22.72
C ALA A 238 2.95 4.51 -23.09
N VAL A 239 2.89 3.38 -22.37
CA VAL A 239 2.10 2.19 -22.70
C VAL A 239 0.60 2.45 -22.87
N PHE A 240 -0.01 3.32 -22.09
CA PHE A 240 -1.44 3.66 -22.25
C PHE A 240 -1.68 4.57 -23.44
N THR A 241 -0.80 5.55 -23.64
CA THR A 241 -0.86 6.47 -24.79
C THR A 241 -0.70 5.70 -26.09
N GLU A 242 0.19 4.72 -26.13
CA GLU A 242 0.47 3.94 -27.36
C GLU A 242 -0.55 2.82 -27.61
N LEU A 243 -1.07 2.16 -26.57
CA LEU A 243 -1.87 0.94 -26.71
C LEU A 243 -3.37 1.11 -26.46
N THR A 244 -3.77 1.95 -25.53
CA THR A 244 -5.19 2.00 -25.07
C THR A 244 -5.83 3.39 -25.15
N GLY A 245 -5.05 4.44 -25.13
CA GLY A 245 -5.52 5.83 -25.10
C GLY A 245 -6.18 6.27 -23.78
N HIS A 246 -6.30 5.37 -22.79
CA HIS A 246 -6.97 5.64 -21.52
C HIS A 246 -6.17 5.09 -20.34
N GLU A 247 -6.14 5.84 -19.24
CA GLU A 247 -5.69 5.35 -17.95
C GLU A 247 -6.68 4.31 -17.40
N THR A 248 -6.17 3.16 -16.95
CA THR A 248 -6.94 2.08 -16.32
C THR A 248 -6.36 1.71 -14.96
N GLY A 249 -5.86 2.70 -14.25
CA GLY A 249 -5.09 2.51 -13.02
C GLY A 249 -5.94 2.44 -11.76
N SER A 250 -5.27 2.27 -10.64
CA SER A 250 -5.78 2.29 -9.26
C SER A 250 -4.63 2.47 -8.30
N ILE A 251 -4.86 2.97 -7.10
CA ILE A 251 -3.87 2.95 -6.03
C ILE A 251 -4.52 2.63 -4.70
N ILE A 252 -3.91 1.69 -3.98
CA ILE A 252 -4.24 1.45 -2.58
C ILE A 252 -3.19 2.13 -1.71
N VAL A 253 -3.65 2.96 -0.76
CA VAL A 253 -2.78 3.63 0.23
C VAL A 253 -3.20 3.20 1.63
N ILE A 254 -2.27 2.56 2.33
CA ILE A 254 -2.44 2.18 3.74
C ILE A 254 -1.54 3.06 4.59
N ILE A 255 -2.13 3.79 5.53
CA ILE A 255 -1.45 4.70 6.45
C ILE A 255 -1.56 4.13 7.86
N GLY A 256 -0.44 3.76 8.46
CA GLY A 256 -0.35 3.36 9.86
C GLY A 256 0.24 4.47 10.72
N THR A 257 -0.14 4.53 11.98
CA THR A 257 0.45 5.46 12.96
C THR A 257 0.33 4.91 14.38
N ASP A 258 1.17 5.39 15.27
CA ASP A 258 1.07 5.20 16.73
C ASP A 258 0.45 6.41 17.44
N LEU A 259 0.01 7.42 16.70
CA LEU A 259 -0.76 8.54 17.24
C LEU A 259 -2.11 8.04 17.79
N PRO A 260 -2.49 8.45 19.01
CA PRO A 260 -3.86 8.18 19.48
C PRO A 260 -4.83 9.09 18.73
N LEU A 261 -5.58 8.50 17.81
CA LEU A 261 -6.53 9.20 16.94
C LEU A 261 -7.91 8.55 17.01
N LEU A 262 -8.96 9.38 16.98
CA LEU A 262 -10.34 8.94 16.81
C LEU A 262 -10.56 8.45 15.36
N PRO A 263 -11.53 7.53 15.12
CA PRO A 263 -11.86 7.10 13.76
C PRO A 263 -12.17 8.25 12.79
N ILE A 264 -12.88 9.29 13.27
CA ILE A 264 -13.13 10.49 12.45
C ILE A 264 -11.85 11.26 12.12
N GLN A 265 -10.86 11.26 13.01
CA GLN A 265 -9.55 11.87 12.78
C GLN A 265 -8.75 11.03 11.78
N LEU A 266 -8.77 9.70 11.90
CA LEU A 266 -8.15 8.76 10.94
C LEU A 266 -8.77 8.90 9.54
N ARG A 267 -10.09 9.10 9.43
CA ARG A 267 -10.74 9.40 8.16
C ARG A 267 -10.21 10.71 7.54
N ARG A 268 -9.95 11.74 8.35
CA ARG A 268 -9.33 13.00 7.87
C ARG A 268 -7.88 12.78 7.42
N VAL A 269 -7.13 11.91 8.10
CA VAL A 269 -5.80 11.48 7.70
C VAL A 269 -5.86 10.74 6.35
N ALA A 270 -6.75 9.76 6.20
CA ALA A 270 -6.95 9.03 4.93
C ALA A 270 -7.24 9.98 3.75
N LYS A 271 -8.05 11.00 3.95
CA LYS A 271 -8.33 12.03 2.91
C LYS A 271 -7.08 12.74 2.39
N ARG A 272 -6.00 12.83 3.17
CA ARG A 272 -4.75 13.48 2.74
C ARG A 272 -3.98 12.65 1.71
N ALA A 273 -4.33 11.36 1.56
CA ALA A 273 -3.76 10.54 0.51
C ALA A 273 -4.03 11.10 -0.89
N ALA A 274 -5.20 11.69 -1.12
CA ALA A 274 -5.52 12.37 -2.38
C ALA A 274 -4.53 13.50 -2.71
N ILE A 275 -4.08 14.26 -1.68
CA ILE A 275 -3.07 15.31 -1.87
C ILE A 275 -1.70 14.68 -2.11
N GLY A 276 -1.34 13.62 -1.37
CA GLY A 276 -0.06 12.92 -1.51
C GLY A 276 0.15 12.34 -2.91
N ILE A 277 -0.83 11.63 -3.45
CA ILE A 277 -0.78 11.13 -4.83
C ILE A 277 -0.86 12.27 -5.85
N GLY A 278 -1.64 13.31 -5.60
CA GLY A 278 -1.72 14.49 -6.45
C GLY A 278 -0.38 15.21 -6.61
N ARG A 279 0.51 15.16 -5.61
CA ARG A 279 1.87 15.71 -5.72
C ARG A 279 2.74 14.97 -6.74
N THR A 280 2.43 13.71 -7.03
CA THR A 280 3.09 12.95 -8.10
C THR A 280 2.49 13.20 -9.48
N GLY A 281 1.44 14.04 -9.57
CA GLY A 281 0.92 14.64 -10.80
C GLY A 281 -0.48 14.18 -11.22
N THR A 282 -1.00 13.07 -10.71
CA THR A 282 -2.33 12.57 -11.09
C THR A 282 -3.45 13.56 -10.75
N PRO A 283 -4.40 13.78 -11.65
CA PRO A 283 -5.64 14.49 -11.32
C PRO A 283 -6.70 13.60 -10.64
N GLY A 284 -6.44 12.28 -10.46
CA GLY A 284 -7.42 11.31 -10.05
C GLY A 284 -8.34 10.90 -11.20
N GLY A 285 -7.85 10.04 -12.11
CA GLY A 285 -8.58 9.62 -13.31
C GLY A 285 -9.92 8.94 -12.99
N HIS A 286 -10.95 9.19 -13.77
CA HIS A 286 -12.32 8.68 -13.55
C HIS A 286 -12.40 7.15 -13.41
N SER A 287 -11.58 6.42 -14.17
CA SER A 287 -11.58 4.96 -14.18
C SER A 287 -10.68 4.34 -13.10
N SER A 288 -10.05 5.16 -12.27
CA SER A 288 -9.15 4.72 -11.20
C SER A 288 -9.93 4.28 -9.94
N GLY A 289 -9.40 3.31 -9.21
CA GLY A 289 -9.85 2.92 -7.88
C GLY A 289 -8.86 3.39 -6.83
N ASP A 290 -8.97 4.65 -6.42
CA ASP A 290 -8.05 5.29 -5.48
C ASP A 290 -8.63 5.21 -4.08
N ILE A 291 -8.21 4.19 -3.32
CA ILE A 291 -8.84 3.80 -2.05
C ILE A 291 -7.80 3.86 -0.92
N PHE A 292 -8.18 4.53 0.17
CA PHE A 292 -7.27 4.88 1.25
C PHE A 292 -7.80 4.44 2.61
N LEU A 293 -6.93 3.83 3.41
CA LEU A 293 -7.22 3.42 4.77
C LEU A 293 -6.14 3.98 5.71
N ALA A 294 -6.54 4.66 6.77
CA ALA A 294 -5.66 5.03 7.87
C ALA A 294 -6.05 4.28 9.13
N PHE A 295 -5.06 3.74 9.86
CA PHE A 295 -5.26 3.06 11.13
C PHE A 295 -4.25 3.52 12.18
N THR A 296 -4.61 3.30 13.46
CA THR A 296 -3.68 3.52 14.57
C THR A 296 -3.44 2.26 15.38
N THR A 297 -2.20 2.10 15.84
CA THR A 297 -1.81 1.07 16.83
C THR A 297 -1.98 1.55 18.28
N ALA A 298 -2.31 2.83 18.50
CA ALA A 298 -2.68 3.34 19.81
C ALA A 298 -4.08 2.87 20.26
N ASN A 299 -4.44 3.19 21.50
CA ASN A 299 -5.73 2.79 22.09
C ASN A 299 -5.99 1.28 21.96
N ASP A 300 -4.98 0.50 22.33
CA ASP A 300 -5.05 -0.96 22.32
C ASP A 300 -5.93 -1.40 23.51
N VAL A 301 -7.16 -1.79 23.21
CA VAL A 301 -8.13 -2.27 24.19
C VAL A 301 -8.52 -3.70 23.85
N GLU A 302 -8.74 -4.52 24.86
CA GLU A 302 -9.31 -5.85 24.70
C GLU A 302 -10.85 -5.69 24.69
N LEU A 303 -11.50 -6.14 23.60
CA LEU A 303 -12.95 -6.26 23.57
C LEU A 303 -13.31 -7.67 24.03
N PRO A 304 -14.14 -7.84 25.07
CA PRO A 304 -14.60 -9.16 25.47
C PRO A 304 -15.46 -9.78 24.38
N GLY A 305 -15.45 -11.11 24.31
CA GLY A 305 -16.34 -11.85 23.44
C GLY A 305 -17.81 -11.65 23.80
N LEU A 306 -18.73 -11.94 22.88
CA LEU A 306 -20.18 -11.73 23.08
C LEU A 306 -20.77 -12.51 24.25
N MET A 307 -20.16 -13.66 24.56
CA MET A 307 -20.59 -14.50 25.71
C MET A 307 -20.02 -14.03 27.05
N SER A 308 -19.12 -13.04 27.04
CA SER A 308 -18.50 -12.48 28.24
C SER A 308 -19.26 -11.28 28.77
N GLU A 309 -19.03 -10.94 30.06
CA GLU A 309 -19.55 -9.72 30.63
C GLU A 309 -19.03 -8.48 29.89
N GLN A 310 -19.94 -7.60 29.51
CA GLN A 310 -19.62 -6.42 28.71
C GLN A 310 -19.38 -5.22 29.64
N PRO A 311 -18.23 -4.52 29.54
CA PRO A 311 -18.03 -3.29 30.31
C PRO A 311 -18.97 -2.18 29.81
N LEU A 312 -19.38 -1.29 30.73
CA LEU A 312 -20.26 -0.17 30.38
C LEU A 312 -19.63 0.82 29.40
N GLY A 313 -18.29 0.92 29.38
CA GLY A 313 -17.58 1.86 28.49
C GLY A 313 -16.09 1.64 28.45
N TYR A 314 -15.45 2.29 27.48
CA TYR A 314 -14.01 2.30 27.26
C TYR A 314 -13.46 3.71 27.28
N SER A 315 -12.22 3.89 27.72
CA SER A 315 -11.49 5.15 27.59
C SER A 315 -10.72 5.18 26.26
N HIS A 316 -10.82 6.29 25.55
CA HIS A 316 -10.10 6.49 24.28
C HIS A 316 -9.33 7.82 24.35
N HIS A 317 -8.01 7.76 24.16
CA HIS A 317 -7.18 8.95 24.07
C HIS A 317 -7.16 9.46 22.62
N TYR A 318 -7.10 10.77 22.45
CA TYR A 318 -6.97 11.37 21.11
C TYR A 318 -6.18 12.68 21.14
N ILE A 319 -5.60 13.01 20.00
CA ILE A 319 -4.84 14.25 19.79
C ILE A 319 -5.81 15.42 19.58
N ASN A 320 -5.49 16.56 20.19
CA ASN A 320 -6.22 17.81 19.95
C ASN A 320 -6.07 18.24 18.47
N ASP A 321 -7.17 18.62 17.84
CA ASP A 321 -7.23 19.01 16.43
C ASP A 321 -6.28 20.15 16.04
N ASN A 322 -5.86 21.00 16.98
CA ASN A 322 -4.87 22.07 16.73
C ASN A 322 -3.47 21.56 16.34
N HIS A 323 -3.19 20.26 16.48
CA HIS A 323 -1.92 19.65 16.08
C HIS A 323 -1.99 18.90 14.74
N PHE A 324 -3.08 19.05 13.97
CA PHE A 324 -3.29 18.21 12.78
C PHE A 324 -2.46 18.62 11.56
N ASP A 325 -2.04 19.87 11.45
CA ASP A 325 -1.28 20.33 10.27
C ASP A 325 0.04 19.57 10.11
N VAL A 326 0.79 19.37 11.21
CA VAL A 326 2.03 18.57 11.16
C VAL A 326 1.79 17.11 10.82
N ILE A 327 0.64 16.53 11.22
CA ILE A 327 0.23 15.17 10.85
C ILE A 327 -0.08 15.11 9.35
N TYR A 328 -0.83 16.08 8.83
CA TYR A 328 -1.19 16.14 7.42
C TYR A 328 0.01 16.31 6.51
N ASP A 329 0.95 17.20 6.86
CA ASP A 329 2.20 17.39 6.12
C ASP A 329 3.00 16.08 6.05
N ALA A 330 3.17 15.41 7.18
CA ALA A 330 3.90 14.15 7.25
C ALA A 330 3.25 13.03 6.41
N VAL A 331 1.93 12.94 6.43
CA VAL A 331 1.17 11.97 5.61
C VAL A 331 1.39 12.24 4.11
N VAL A 332 1.22 13.48 3.68
CA VAL A 332 1.39 13.89 2.28
C VAL A 332 2.80 13.60 1.78
N GLN A 333 3.83 13.99 2.56
CA GLN A 333 5.23 13.73 2.25
C GLN A 333 5.56 12.23 2.18
N ALA A 334 5.02 11.43 3.11
CA ALA A 334 5.25 10.00 3.13
C ALA A 334 4.63 9.30 1.91
N ILE A 335 3.43 9.70 1.49
CA ILE A 335 2.75 9.10 0.34
C ILE A 335 3.49 9.43 -0.96
N GLU A 336 3.89 10.69 -1.18
CA GLU A 336 4.69 11.09 -2.33
C GLU A 336 5.97 10.25 -2.44
N GLU A 337 6.70 10.08 -1.33
CA GLU A 337 7.92 9.25 -1.31
C GLU A 337 7.62 7.75 -1.51
N ALA A 338 6.56 7.21 -0.93
CA ALA A 338 6.20 5.79 -1.09
C ALA A 338 5.87 5.45 -2.56
N VAL A 339 5.16 6.32 -3.28
CA VAL A 339 4.90 6.14 -4.72
C VAL A 339 6.20 6.11 -5.51
N LEU A 340 7.11 7.05 -5.26
CA LEU A 340 8.40 7.10 -5.96
C LEU A 340 9.30 5.92 -5.59
N ASN A 341 9.28 5.44 -4.35
CA ASN A 341 9.98 4.22 -3.95
C ASN A 341 9.45 2.98 -4.68
N ALA A 342 8.13 2.87 -4.90
CA ALA A 342 7.55 1.78 -5.69
C ALA A 342 8.10 1.74 -7.13
N MET A 343 8.29 2.91 -7.74
CA MET A 343 8.82 3.05 -9.12
C MET A 343 10.32 2.84 -9.18
N VAL A 344 11.09 3.46 -8.30
CA VAL A 344 12.57 3.37 -8.25
C VAL A 344 13.04 1.94 -7.97
N ALA A 345 12.32 1.20 -7.13
CA ALA A 345 12.65 -0.19 -6.82
C ALA A 345 12.09 -1.21 -7.84
N ALA A 346 11.32 -0.77 -8.84
CA ALA A 346 10.74 -1.65 -9.84
C ALA A 346 11.80 -2.17 -10.83
N GLU A 347 11.49 -3.29 -11.46
CA GLU A 347 12.27 -3.92 -12.55
C GLU A 347 11.36 -4.05 -13.78
N SER A 348 11.89 -3.77 -14.97
CA SER A 348 11.14 -3.88 -16.23
C SER A 348 10.45 -5.23 -16.37
N MET A 349 9.30 -5.25 -17.05
CA MET A 349 8.48 -6.44 -17.18
C MET A 349 7.78 -6.46 -18.54
N THR A 350 7.71 -7.62 -19.17
CA THR A 350 7.00 -7.78 -20.45
C THR A 350 5.50 -7.92 -20.20
N THR A 351 4.68 -7.19 -20.98
CA THR A 351 3.22 -7.32 -20.97
C THR A 351 2.78 -8.62 -21.62
N VAL A 352 1.63 -9.12 -21.19
CA VAL A 352 1.01 -10.35 -21.72
C VAL A 352 -0.24 -10.07 -22.54
N LYS A 353 -0.83 -8.87 -22.35
CA LYS A 353 -2.04 -8.42 -23.05
C LYS A 353 -2.04 -6.89 -23.27
N PRO A 354 -1.60 -6.40 -24.44
CA PRO A 354 -1.00 -7.15 -25.55
C PRO A 354 0.33 -7.78 -25.16
N ALA A 355 0.70 -8.90 -25.80
CA ALA A 355 1.93 -9.59 -25.49
C ALA A 355 3.14 -8.88 -26.13
N GLY A 356 4.27 -8.91 -25.42
CA GLY A 356 5.58 -8.57 -26.00
C GLY A 356 5.97 -7.10 -25.92
N TYR A 357 5.17 -6.23 -25.31
CA TYR A 357 5.59 -4.86 -25.00
C TYR A 357 6.42 -4.85 -23.71
N THR A 358 7.56 -4.17 -23.72
CA THR A 358 8.37 -4.02 -22.51
C THR A 358 7.88 -2.81 -21.71
N LEU A 359 7.32 -3.07 -20.54
CA LEU A 359 7.02 -2.05 -19.55
C LEU A 359 8.30 -1.71 -18.80
N GLU A 360 8.91 -0.59 -19.12
CA GLU A 360 10.20 -0.20 -18.58
C GLU A 360 10.10 0.25 -17.11
N ALA A 361 11.08 -0.15 -16.32
CA ALA A 361 11.35 0.51 -15.03
C ALA A 361 11.88 1.92 -15.28
N ILE A 362 11.71 2.80 -14.29
CA ILE A 362 12.25 4.16 -14.38
C ILE A 362 13.79 4.11 -14.42
N ASP A 363 14.40 4.75 -15.44
CA ASP A 363 15.85 4.88 -15.53
C ASP A 363 16.35 5.92 -14.53
N HIS A 364 17.16 5.46 -13.58
CA HIS A 364 17.63 6.29 -12.46
C HIS A 364 18.54 7.44 -12.91
N ASP A 365 19.40 7.22 -13.91
CA ASP A 365 20.34 8.24 -14.36
C ASP A 365 19.62 9.31 -15.20
N ARG A 366 18.64 8.91 -16.02
CA ARG A 366 17.78 9.86 -16.73
C ARG A 366 16.94 10.67 -15.77
N LEU A 367 16.36 10.03 -14.74
CA LEU A 367 15.62 10.74 -13.69
C LEU A 367 16.50 11.77 -13.00
N LYS A 368 17.70 11.40 -12.55
CA LYS A 368 18.68 12.33 -11.96
C LYS A 368 19.02 13.48 -12.88
N ALA A 369 19.28 13.19 -14.17
CA ALA A 369 19.60 14.22 -15.15
C ALA A 369 18.46 15.26 -15.31
N ILE A 370 17.20 14.81 -15.34
CA ILE A 370 16.04 15.70 -15.39
C ILE A 370 15.97 16.54 -14.10
N MET A 371 16.10 15.92 -12.94
CA MET A 371 16.05 16.62 -11.64
C MET A 371 17.16 17.68 -11.49
N MET A 372 18.37 17.41 -12.01
CA MET A 372 19.48 18.36 -12.04
C MET A 372 19.15 19.62 -12.86
N GLN A 373 18.46 19.50 -14.00
CA GLN A 373 18.04 20.65 -14.82
C GLN A 373 17.17 21.65 -14.05
N TYR A 374 16.48 21.18 -13.02
CA TYR A 374 15.60 21.98 -12.15
C TYR A 374 16.25 22.34 -10.81
N ASN A 375 17.53 22.03 -10.60
CA ASN A 375 18.22 22.20 -9.30
C ASN A 375 17.50 21.49 -8.15
N ARG A 376 16.97 20.27 -8.41
CA ARG A 376 16.19 19.46 -7.48
C ARG A 376 16.88 18.13 -7.14
N LEU A 377 18.20 18.14 -7.02
CA LEU A 377 18.97 17.06 -6.39
C LEU A 377 19.77 17.64 -5.22
N LYS A 378 19.98 16.82 -4.17
CA LYS A 378 20.99 17.12 -3.17
C LYS A 378 22.36 16.86 -3.82
N GLU A 379 23.28 17.79 -3.68
CA GLU A 379 24.69 17.51 -3.97
C GLU A 379 25.13 16.34 -3.07
N GLU A 380 25.87 15.41 -3.64
CA GLU A 380 26.51 14.35 -2.84
C GLU A 380 27.44 15.03 -1.82
N PRO A 381 27.40 14.63 -0.54
CA PRO A 381 28.20 15.24 0.51
C PRO A 381 29.69 15.01 0.32
#